data_447f73cea5c563e4254b2de76adc421e
#
_entry.id   447f73cea5c563e4254b2de76adc421e
#
_cell.length_a   1.000
_cell.length_b   1.000
_cell.length_c   1.000
_cell.angle_alpha   90.00
_cell.angle_beta   90.00
_cell.angle_gamma   90.00
#
_symmetry.space_group_name_H-M   'P 1'
#
loop_
_entity.id
_entity.type
_entity.pdbx_description
1 polymer ?
#
loop_
_entity_poly.entity_id
_entity_poly.type
_entity_poly.pdbx_seq_one_letter_code
_entity_poly.pdbx_strand_id
1 'polypeptide(L)'
;MEIVNHVFLGDSREVLKAFPEAVVYTTVTSPPYYNLRDYGTATWTGGDENCDHKVGRFEYKVSSKQKSNSGSAGHQAKDKCPKCGAKRKDNQIGLEDSLEDYIEQLCLVFDEVYRVTKDDGTFWLNIGDCYARGGEINSDGRRGFSGTKGL
;
A
#
# COMPACT_ATOMS: atom_id res chain seq x y z
N MET A 1 6.58 0.09 29.43
CA MET A 1 7.38 0.13 28.18
C MET A 1 7.88 1.56 28.00
N GLU A 2 9.16 1.74 27.79
CA GLU A 2 9.68 3.06 27.46
C GLU A 2 9.39 3.36 25.99
N ILE A 3 8.63 4.41 25.71
CA ILE A 3 8.17 4.76 24.37
C ILE A 3 8.86 5.99 23.77
N VAL A 4 9.71 6.67 24.57
CA VAL A 4 10.39 7.90 24.18
C VAL A 4 11.69 7.58 23.45
N ASN A 5 11.92 8.21 22.31
CA ASN A 5 13.13 8.04 21.48
C ASN A 5 13.38 6.58 20.99
N HIS A 6 12.33 5.82 20.78
CA HIS A 6 12.41 4.46 20.25
C HIS A 6 11.80 4.34 18.85
N VAL A 7 12.34 3.40 18.07
CA VAL A 7 11.77 2.95 16.82
C VAL A 7 11.16 1.57 17.04
N PHE A 8 9.89 1.42 16.75
CA PHE A 8 9.17 0.17 16.86
C PHE A 8 9.00 -0.45 15.47
N LEU A 9 9.51 -1.65 15.29
CA LEU A 9 9.36 -2.42 14.05
C LEU A 9 8.18 -3.39 14.20
N GLY A 10 7.23 -3.32 13.29
CA GLY A 10 6.08 -4.24 13.26
C GLY A 10 4.90 -3.68 12.50
N ASP A 11 3.83 -4.44 12.50
CA ASP A 11 2.53 -3.99 12.00
C ASP A 11 1.99 -2.91 12.94
N SER A 12 1.68 -1.73 12.42
CA SER A 12 1.21 -0.60 13.22
C SER A 12 -0.07 -0.91 14.00
N ARG A 13 -0.95 -1.77 13.45
CA ARG A 13 -2.17 -2.22 14.11
C ARG A 13 -1.87 -3.01 15.39
N GLU A 14 -0.78 -3.78 15.41
CA GLU A 14 -0.39 -4.58 16.58
C GLU A 14 0.55 -3.80 17.52
N VAL A 15 1.47 -3.02 16.95
CA VAL A 15 2.41 -2.22 17.75
C VAL A 15 1.69 -1.19 18.59
N LEU A 16 0.73 -0.47 18.01
CA LEU A 16 -0.01 0.57 18.74
C LEU A 16 -0.86 0.03 19.91
N LYS A 17 -1.36 -1.20 19.82
CA LYS A 17 -2.09 -1.84 20.93
C LYS A 17 -1.27 -1.96 22.21
N ALA A 18 0.07 -2.03 22.09
CA ALA A 18 0.95 -2.09 23.25
C ALA A 18 1.19 -0.73 23.92
N PHE A 19 0.76 0.37 23.31
CA PHE A 19 0.90 1.71 23.88
C PHE A 19 -0.24 2.01 24.85
N PRO A 20 0.03 2.70 25.97
CA PRO A 20 -1.01 3.22 26.84
C PRO A 20 -1.93 4.21 26.11
N GLU A 21 -3.13 4.40 26.62
CA GLU A 21 -4.06 5.43 26.14
C GLU A 21 -3.54 6.83 26.48
N ALA A 22 -3.89 7.81 25.65
CA ALA A 22 -3.68 9.24 25.88
C ALA A 22 -2.23 9.61 26.26
N VAL A 23 -1.23 9.06 25.57
CA VAL A 23 0.20 9.33 25.83
C VAL A 23 0.86 10.15 24.73
N VAL A 24 0.25 10.22 23.53
CA VAL A 24 0.81 10.89 22.36
C VAL A 24 0.18 12.27 22.19
N TYR A 25 1.00 13.31 22.08
CA TYR A 25 0.52 14.68 21.83
C TYR A 25 0.31 14.95 20.34
N THR A 26 1.15 14.38 19.49
CA THR A 26 1.08 14.64 18.05
C THR A 26 1.46 13.40 17.27
N THR A 27 0.63 13.05 16.32
CA THR A 27 0.93 12.04 15.31
C THR A 27 1.05 12.69 13.95
N VAL A 28 2.12 12.38 13.22
CA VAL A 28 2.34 12.81 11.83
C VAL A 28 2.58 11.56 11.01
N THR A 29 1.76 11.33 9.98
CA THR A 29 1.88 10.12 9.17
C THR A 29 1.54 10.35 7.70
N SER A 30 2.16 9.54 6.85
CA SER A 30 1.82 9.34 5.46
C SER A 30 1.71 7.84 5.23
N PRO A 31 0.51 7.26 5.35
CA PRO A 31 0.33 5.82 5.15
C PRO A 31 0.60 5.42 3.70
N PRO A 32 0.82 4.14 3.40
CA PRO A 32 0.86 3.67 2.02
C PRO A 32 -0.40 4.06 1.28
N TYR A 33 -0.27 4.60 0.07
CA TYR A 33 -1.41 4.99 -0.74
C TYR A 33 -1.94 3.79 -1.52
N TYR A 34 -3.23 3.77 -1.77
CA TYR A 34 -3.90 2.67 -2.46
C TYR A 34 -3.28 2.38 -3.83
N ASN A 35 -2.91 1.14 -4.08
CA ASN A 35 -2.33 0.62 -5.33
C ASN A 35 -1.08 1.39 -5.85
N LEU A 36 -0.35 2.09 -4.98
CA LEU A 36 0.80 2.88 -5.42
C LEU A 36 2.10 2.10 -5.38
N ARG A 37 2.40 1.39 -4.28
CA ARG A 37 3.69 0.72 -4.08
C ARG A 37 3.55 -0.61 -3.37
N ASP A 38 4.29 -1.61 -3.88
CA ASP A 38 4.60 -2.85 -3.18
C ASP A 38 6.00 -2.69 -2.53
N TYR A 39 6.06 -2.75 -1.22
CA TYR A 39 7.31 -2.64 -0.45
C TYR A 39 8.03 -3.98 -0.28
N GLY A 40 7.50 -5.07 -0.85
CA GLY A 40 8.11 -6.39 -0.80
C GLY A 40 8.05 -7.04 0.59
N THR A 41 7.05 -6.71 1.39
CA THR A 41 6.86 -7.24 2.75
C THR A 41 6.19 -8.60 2.78
N ALA A 42 5.76 -9.10 1.63
CA ALA A 42 5.09 -10.38 1.50
C ALA A 42 5.93 -11.53 2.00
N THR A 43 5.28 -12.48 2.64
CA THR A 43 5.82 -13.80 2.93
C THR A 43 5.24 -14.85 2.00
N TRP A 44 5.93 -15.97 1.86
CA TRP A 44 5.54 -17.04 0.95
C TRP A 44 5.37 -18.34 1.72
N THR A 45 4.33 -19.11 1.41
CA THR A 45 4.01 -20.37 2.07
C THR A 45 3.99 -21.51 1.06
N GLY A 46 4.73 -22.58 1.33
CA GLY A 46 4.92 -23.70 0.40
C GLY A 46 5.84 -23.35 -0.78
N GLY A 47 5.91 -24.25 -1.76
CA GLY A 47 6.80 -24.09 -2.92
C GLY A 47 8.25 -24.41 -2.62
N ASP A 48 9.16 -23.79 -3.35
CA ASP A 48 10.60 -23.99 -3.24
C ASP A 48 11.22 -22.87 -2.40
N GLU A 49 11.94 -23.24 -1.33
CA GLU A 49 12.57 -22.29 -0.39
C GLU A 49 13.67 -21.44 -1.05
N ASN A 50 14.26 -21.93 -2.15
CA ASN A 50 15.29 -21.21 -2.90
C ASN A 50 14.71 -20.32 -4.01
N CYS A 51 13.39 -20.27 -4.15
CA CYS A 51 12.76 -19.47 -5.17
C CYS A 51 12.76 -17.98 -4.80
N ASP A 52 13.19 -17.13 -5.72
CA ASP A 52 13.19 -15.67 -5.56
C ASP A 52 11.78 -15.05 -5.62
N HIS A 53 10.76 -15.84 -5.97
CA HIS A 53 9.36 -15.46 -6.15
C HIS A 53 9.13 -14.26 -7.08
N LYS A 54 10.15 -13.80 -7.79
CA LYS A 54 10.04 -12.70 -8.74
C LYS A 54 9.38 -13.17 -10.02
N VAL A 55 8.31 -12.53 -10.38
CA VAL A 55 7.71 -12.67 -11.73
C VAL A 55 8.58 -11.86 -12.68
N GLY A 56 9.06 -12.50 -13.74
CA GLY A 56 9.82 -11.80 -14.78
C GLY A 56 9.04 -10.59 -15.29
N ARG A 57 9.77 -9.59 -15.77
CA ARG A 57 9.18 -8.44 -16.44
C ARG A 57 8.07 -8.91 -17.38
N PHE A 58 6.83 -8.57 -17.08
CA PHE A 58 5.85 -8.47 -18.12
C PHE A 58 6.33 -7.32 -19.02
N GLU A 59 6.85 -7.66 -20.20
CA GLU A 59 7.03 -6.66 -21.24
C GLU A 59 5.63 -6.17 -21.64
N TYR A 60 5.13 -5.20 -20.90
CA TYR A 60 4.10 -4.34 -21.44
C TYR A 60 4.73 -3.70 -22.68
N LYS A 61 4.27 -4.07 -23.85
CA LYS A 61 4.53 -3.31 -25.08
C LYS A 61 3.85 -1.95 -24.92
N VAL A 62 4.48 -1.09 -24.14
CA VAL A 62 4.12 0.32 -24.08
C VAL A 62 4.55 0.90 -25.41
N SER A 63 3.58 1.33 -26.20
CA SER A 63 3.80 2.11 -27.40
C SER A 63 4.81 3.23 -27.07
N SER A 64 5.78 3.41 -27.95
CA SER A 64 7.09 4.07 -27.81
C SER A 64 7.11 5.55 -27.39
N LYS A 65 6.11 6.08 -26.71
CA LYS A 65 6.03 7.52 -26.36
C LYS A 65 6.01 7.87 -24.87
N GLN A 66 6.10 6.89 -23.97
CA GLN A 66 6.13 7.19 -22.52
C GLN A 66 7.20 6.37 -21.82
N LYS A 67 8.45 6.85 -21.90
CA LYS A 67 9.49 6.43 -20.95
C LYS A 67 9.18 7.06 -19.59
N SER A 68 8.35 6.42 -18.79
CA SER A 68 8.32 6.72 -17.36
C SER A 68 9.55 6.10 -16.72
N ASN A 69 10.33 6.91 -16.01
CA ASN A 69 11.51 6.51 -15.23
C ASN A 69 11.13 5.71 -13.98
N SER A 70 10.10 4.89 -14.05
CA SER A 70 9.79 3.91 -12.98
C SER A 70 10.78 2.76 -13.12
N GLY A 71 11.81 2.78 -12.30
CA GLY A 71 12.73 1.66 -12.18
C GLY A 71 11.91 0.39 -11.93
N SER A 72 11.91 -0.50 -12.90
CA SER A 72 11.19 -1.76 -12.85
C SER A 72 11.86 -2.68 -11.83
N ALA A 73 11.54 -2.51 -10.55
CA ALA A 73 11.61 -3.62 -9.62
C ALA A 73 10.58 -4.65 -10.12
N GLY A 74 11.02 -5.88 -10.37
CA GLY A 74 10.11 -6.93 -10.83
C GLY A 74 8.93 -7.05 -9.85
N HIS A 75 7.71 -6.95 -10.38
CA HIS A 75 6.52 -7.11 -9.55
C HIS A 75 6.48 -8.53 -9.00
N GLN A 76 6.19 -8.68 -7.73
CA GLN A 76 5.90 -9.99 -7.15
C GLN A 76 4.53 -10.48 -7.65
N ALA A 77 4.35 -11.79 -7.76
CA ALA A 77 3.06 -12.37 -8.09
C ALA A 77 2.03 -11.99 -7.02
N LYS A 78 0.79 -11.63 -7.40
CA LYS A 78 -0.22 -11.20 -6.44
C LYS A 78 -0.58 -12.30 -5.44
N ASP A 79 -0.86 -13.53 -5.91
CA ASP A 79 -1.42 -14.58 -5.05
C ASP A 79 -0.57 -15.84 -4.99
N LYS A 80 0.03 -16.22 -6.11
CA LYS A 80 0.76 -17.47 -6.25
C LYS A 80 1.99 -17.29 -7.13
N CYS A 81 3.12 -17.80 -6.67
CA CYS A 81 4.34 -17.76 -7.45
C CYS A 81 4.22 -18.68 -8.69
N PRO A 82 4.37 -18.17 -9.92
CA PRO A 82 4.26 -18.96 -11.13
C PRO A 82 5.44 -19.95 -11.31
N LYS A 83 6.57 -19.72 -10.60
CA LYS A 83 7.76 -20.58 -10.68
C LYS A 83 7.62 -21.81 -9.80
N CYS A 84 7.25 -21.65 -8.53
CA CYS A 84 7.27 -22.73 -7.53
C CYS A 84 5.90 -23.02 -6.91
N GLY A 85 4.89 -22.24 -7.24
CA GLY A 85 3.54 -22.43 -6.72
C GLY A 85 3.30 -21.98 -5.28
N ALA A 86 4.30 -21.36 -4.61
CA ALA A 86 4.13 -20.79 -3.28
C ALA A 86 2.98 -19.78 -3.24
N LYS A 87 2.22 -19.77 -2.14
CA LYS A 87 1.15 -18.79 -1.92
C LYS A 87 1.73 -17.55 -1.25
N ARG A 88 1.39 -16.37 -1.76
CA ARG A 88 1.74 -15.09 -1.16
C ARG A 88 0.81 -14.80 0.02
N LYS A 89 1.42 -14.34 1.10
CA LYS A 89 0.70 -13.72 2.21
C LYS A 89 1.30 -12.34 2.41
N ASP A 90 0.49 -11.32 2.20
CA ASP A 90 0.88 -9.93 2.37
C ASP A 90 -0.15 -9.22 3.26
N ASN A 91 0.35 -8.54 4.28
CA ASN A 91 -0.48 -7.74 5.17
C ASN A 91 -0.20 -6.24 4.98
N GLN A 92 0.50 -5.87 3.91
CA GLN A 92 0.81 -4.49 3.59
C GLN A 92 -0.48 -3.72 3.29
N ILE A 93 -0.70 -2.62 4.01
CA ILE A 93 -1.76 -1.68 3.69
C ILE A 93 -1.43 -0.98 2.36
N GLY A 94 -2.44 -0.80 1.52
CA GLY A 94 -2.35 -0.19 0.20
C GLY A 94 -2.30 -1.18 -0.96
N LEU A 95 -2.40 -2.50 -0.70
CA LEU A 95 -2.43 -3.56 -1.71
C LEU A 95 -3.72 -4.38 -1.66
N GLU A 96 -4.73 -3.90 -0.98
CA GLU A 96 -6.04 -4.53 -0.88
C GLU A 96 -6.71 -4.64 -2.25
N ASP A 97 -7.63 -5.59 -2.40
CA ASP A 97 -8.34 -5.84 -3.67
C ASP A 97 -9.39 -4.76 -3.98
N SER A 98 -9.90 -4.09 -2.95
CA SER A 98 -10.86 -2.99 -3.09
C SER A 98 -10.44 -1.74 -2.34
N LEU A 99 -10.98 -0.58 -2.76
CA LEU A 99 -10.77 0.69 -2.06
C LEU A 99 -11.41 0.65 -0.67
N GLU A 100 -12.54 -0.02 -0.56
CA GLU A 100 -13.29 -0.18 0.67
C GLU A 100 -12.46 -0.93 1.71
N ASP A 101 -11.85 -2.05 1.32
CA ASP A 101 -10.97 -2.84 2.21
C ASP A 101 -9.76 -2.01 2.65
N TYR A 102 -9.17 -1.24 1.75
CA TYR A 102 -8.07 -0.33 2.07
C TYR A 102 -8.47 0.72 3.12
N ILE A 103 -9.62 1.35 2.95
CA ILE A 103 -10.15 2.32 3.92
C ILE A 103 -10.38 1.65 5.27
N GLU A 104 -10.96 0.45 5.29
CA GLU A 104 -11.17 -0.31 6.53
C GLU A 104 -9.83 -0.57 7.25
N GLN A 105 -8.80 -1.01 6.54
CA GLN A 105 -7.47 -1.23 7.14
C GLN A 105 -6.84 0.06 7.68
N LEU A 106 -7.03 1.19 7.01
CA LEU A 106 -6.59 2.49 7.53
C LEU A 106 -7.36 2.89 8.79
N CYS A 107 -8.67 2.68 8.82
CA CYS A 107 -9.49 2.98 9.99
C CYS A 107 -9.02 2.20 11.21
N LEU A 108 -8.70 0.90 11.05
CA LEU A 108 -8.15 0.09 12.16
C LEU A 108 -6.85 0.68 12.75
N VAL A 109 -5.99 1.26 11.91
CA VAL A 109 -4.79 1.96 12.39
C VAL A 109 -5.16 3.26 13.10
N PHE A 110 -6.09 4.03 12.51
CA PHE A 110 -6.44 5.35 13.03
C PHE A 110 -7.24 5.28 14.32
N ASP A 111 -8.02 4.23 14.54
CA ASP A 111 -8.67 3.95 15.81
C ASP A 111 -7.64 3.79 16.94
N GLU A 112 -6.55 3.05 16.68
CA GLU A 112 -5.46 2.93 17.64
C GLU A 112 -4.69 4.25 17.82
N VAL A 113 -4.46 5.01 16.73
CA VAL A 113 -3.87 6.35 16.82
C VAL A 113 -4.76 7.27 17.67
N TYR A 114 -6.06 7.24 17.48
CA TYR A 114 -7.01 8.01 18.28
C TYR A 114 -6.91 7.63 19.77
N ARG A 115 -6.92 6.34 20.07
CA ARG A 115 -6.85 5.83 21.45
C ARG A 115 -5.58 6.28 22.17
N VAL A 116 -4.43 6.27 21.50
CA VAL A 116 -3.15 6.67 22.10
C VAL A 116 -2.93 8.17 22.12
N THR A 117 -3.70 8.93 21.34
CA THR A 117 -3.60 10.40 21.30
C THR A 117 -4.33 11.02 22.47
N LYS A 118 -3.77 12.05 23.07
CA LYS A 118 -4.38 12.83 24.15
C LYS A 118 -5.56 13.65 23.63
N ASP A 119 -6.49 14.02 24.50
CA ASP A 119 -7.68 14.82 24.14
C ASP A 119 -7.33 16.18 23.51
N ASP A 120 -6.20 16.76 23.89
CA ASP A 120 -5.64 18.00 23.32
C ASP A 120 -4.57 17.75 22.25
N GLY A 121 -4.41 16.49 21.84
CA GLY A 121 -3.43 16.09 20.83
C GLY A 121 -3.86 16.41 19.40
N THR A 122 -2.92 16.29 18.47
CA THR A 122 -3.14 16.57 17.05
C THR A 122 -2.75 15.39 16.16
N PHE A 123 -3.50 15.21 15.08
CA PHE A 123 -3.23 14.20 14.06
C PHE A 123 -3.04 14.87 12.69
N TRP A 124 -1.87 14.65 12.09
CA TRP A 124 -1.49 15.20 10.79
C TRP A 124 -1.37 14.06 9.79
N LEU A 125 -2.31 13.99 8.86
CA LEU A 125 -2.38 12.97 7.83
C LEU A 125 -2.03 13.56 6.47
N ASN A 126 -0.96 13.03 5.86
CA ASN A 126 -0.67 13.26 4.45
C ASN A 126 -1.10 12.03 3.64
N ILE A 127 -2.19 12.15 2.91
CA ILE A 127 -2.71 11.09 2.06
C ILE A 127 -2.89 11.61 0.64
N GLY A 128 -2.44 10.82 -0.34
CA GLY A 128 -2.62 11.13 -1.75
C GLY A 128 -3.91 10.57 -2.28
N ASP A 129 -4.56 11.33 -3.15
CA ASP A 129 -5.68 10.90 -3.94
C ASP A 129 -5.43 11.26 -5.41
N CYS A 130 -6.19 10.69 -6.32
CA CYS A 130 -6.19 11.07 -7.72
C CYS A 130 -7.56 11.62 -8.09
N TYR A 131 -7.57 12.71 -8.85
CA TYR A 131 -8.81 13.22 -9.42
C TYR A 131 -9.46 12.17 -10.31
N ALA A 132 -10.73 11.86 -10.06
CA ALA A 132 -11.55 11.11 -11.00
C ALA A 132 -11.66 11.93 -12.29
N ARG A 133 -10.78 11.69 -13.24
CA ARG A 133 -10.95 12.22 -14.58
C ARG A 133 -12.14 11.48 -15.17
N GLY A 134 -13.17 12.24 -15.56
CA GLY A 134 -14.29 11.73 -16.34
C GLY A 134 -13.74 11.19 -17.67
N GLY A 135 -13.26 9.97 -17.68
CA GLY A 135 -12.90 9.26 -18.89
C GLY A 135 -14.14 8.65 -19.49
N GLU A 136 -14.34 8.82 -20.79
CA GLU A 136 -15.32 8.05 -21.51
C GLU A 136 -15.08 6.56 -21.26
N ILE A 137 -16.12 5.83 -20.91
CA ILE A 137 -16.06 4.37 -20.81
C ILE A 137 -15.99 3.88 -22.25
N ASN A 138 -14.87 3.29 -22.63
CA ASN A 138 -14.71 2.64 -23.93
C ASN A 138 -15.77 1.53 -24.09
N SER A 139 -16.09 1.18 -25.32
CA SER A 139 -17.07 0.15 -25.65
C SER A 139 -16.76 -1.24 -25.06
N ASP A 140 -15.55 -1.45 -24.52
CA ASP A 140 -15.11 -2.66 -23.83
C ASP A 140 -15.24 -2.57 -22.29
N GLY A 141 -15.90 -1.51 -21.76
CA GLY A 141 -16.13 -1.28 -20.34
C GLY A 141 -14.90 -0.77 -19.57
N ARG A 142 -13.78 -0.49 -20.24
CA ARG A 142 -12.58 0.05 -19.62
C ARG A 142 -12.57 1.57 -19.64
N ARG A 143 -12.18 2.19 -18.54
CA ARG A 143 -11.96 3.64 -18.50
C ARG A 143 -10.71 4.00 -19.28
N GLY A 144 -10.86 4.62 -20.43
CA GLY A 144 -9.76 5.16 -21.21
C GLY A 144 -9.22 6.44 -20.58
N PHE A 145 -7.92 6.55 -20.43
CA PHE A 145 -7.26 7.81 -20.14
C PHE A 145 -7.23 8.66 -21.41
N SER A 146 -8.16 9.60 -21.58
CA SER A 146 -8.00 10.60 -22.61
C SER A 146 -6.98 11.64 -22.13
N GLY A 147 -5.82 11.65 -22.76
CA GLY A 147 -4.81 12.68 -22.54
C GLY A 147 -5.42 14.07 -22.83
N THR A 148 -5.25 15.01 -21.92
CA THR A 148 -5.56 16.43 -22.11
C THR A 148 -4.89 16.90 -23.40
N LYS A 149 -5.69 17.24 -24.42
CA LYS A 149 -5.24 18.16 -25.46
C LYS A 149 -5.07 19.51 -24.77
N GLY A 150 -3.81 20.02 -24.77
CA GLY A 150 -3.50 21.30 -24.16
C GLY A 150 -4.32 22.45 -24.80
N LEU A 151 -4.64 23.41 -23.98
CA LEU A 151 -4.92 24.77 -24.38
C LEU A 151 -3.61 25.48 -24.66
#